data_f5782b5e963cc303874ef40728e700dd
#
_entry.id   f5782b5e963cc303874ef40728e700dd
#
_cell.length_a   1.000
_cell.length_b   1.000
_cell.length_c   1.000
_cell.angle_alpha   90.00
_cell.angle_beta   90.00
_cell.angle_gamma   90.00
#
_symmetry.space_group_name_H-M   'P 1'
#
loop_
_entity.id
_entity.type
_entity.pdbx_description
1 polymer ?
#
loop_
_entity_poly.entity_id
_entity_poly.type
_entity_poly.pdbx_seq_one_letter_code
_entity_poly.pdbx_strand_id
1 'polypeptide(L)'
;MSPFALHGRVALITGGNGGIGLGMAHGLAAAGAAIAIAGRDEAKGERAAAELAKYGVATALVQVDVTDEASCRGMVDKTVAGLGRLDILVNNAGINIRKQPQDYTLADWRQVLDTNLTSAFACAHAAYPHMKAAGGGKIINIGSMMSLFGASFAVAYAASKGGIVQMSRALATAWAKDNIQVNAVLPGWIDTDLTRRARAEVSGLNAMVLMRTPARRWGTPSDMAGIAVLLASSASDFVTGTAIPVDGGYAAQG
;
A
#
# COMPACT_ATOMS: atom_id res chain seq x y z
N MET A 1 1.03 27.28 -5.38
CA MET A 1 1.71 25.97 -5.37
C MET A 1 0.84 24.96 -6.10
N SER A 2 1.42 23.95 -6.73
CA SER A 2 0.65 22.87 -7.37
C SER A 2 -0.18 22.12 -6.31
N PRO A 3 -1.43 21.73 -6.57
CA PRO A 3 -2.23 20.94 -5.65
C PRO A 3 -1.65 19.52 -5.42
N PHE A 4 -0.68 19.12 -6.25
CA PHE A 4 0.03 17.85 -6.14
C PHE A 4 1.37 17.94 -5.38
N ALA A 5 1.78 19.14 -4.96
CA ALA A 5 3.04 19.32 -4.22
C ALA A 5 2.93 18.76 -2.80
N LEU A 6 3.98 18.04 -2.37
CA LEU A 6 4.06 17.38 -1.06
C LEU A 6 5.20 17.92 -0.19
N HIS A 7 5.75 19.10 -0.51
CA HIS A 7 6.81 19.70 0.29
C HIS A 7 6.37 19.89 1.75
N GLY A 8 7.24 19.51 2.67
CA GLY A 8 6.97 19.55 4.10
C GLY A 8 6.03 18.45 4.63
N ARG A 9 5.63 17.51 3.79
CA ARG A 9 4.87 16.32 4.19
C ARG A 9 5.79 15.13 4.40
N VAL A 10 5.38 14.23 5.29
CA VAL A 10 6.08 12.98 5.60
C VAL A 10 5.19 11.80 5.26
N ALA A 11 5.70 10.87 4.45
CA ALA A 11 5.04 9.63 4.06
C ALA A 11 5.74 8.42 4.68
N LEU A 12 4.97 7.56 5.35
CA LEU A 12 5.39 6.27 5.85
C LEU A 12 4.80 5.16 4.96
N ILE A 13 5.65 4.26 4.43
CA ILE A 13 5.23 3.21 3.51
C ILE A 13 5.64 1.85 4.05
N THR A 14 4.68 1.01 4.44
CA THR A 14 4.94 -0.39 4.82
C THR A 14 5.25 -1.23 3.58
N GLY A 15 6.31 -2.04 3.63
CA GLY A 15 6.81 -2.75 2.45
C GLY A 15 7.31 -1.80 1.33
N GLY A 16 7.75 -0.60 1.71
CA GLY A 16 8.23 0.44 0.79
C GLY A 16 9.60 0.16 0.17
N ASN A 17 10.24 -0.94 0.55
CA ASN A 17 11.57 -1.33 0.08
C ASN A 17 11.56 -2.11 -1.25
N GLY A 18 10.41 -2.19 -1.95
CA GLY A 18 10.31 -2.85 -3.25
C GLY A 18 8.91 -2.84 -3.85
N GLY A 19 8.82 -3.29 -5.10
CA GLY A 19 7.54 -3.45 -5.80
C GLY A 19 6.67 -2.19 -5.79
N ILE A 20 5.36 -2.38 -5.57
CA ILE A 20 4.36 -1.30 -5.56
C ILE A 20 4.72 -0.22 -4.53
N GLY A 21 5.09 -0.62 -3.30
CA GLY A 21 5.45 0.34 -2.24
C GLY A 21 6.60 1.27 -2.63
N LEU A 22 7.65 0.72 -3.25
CA LEU A 22 8.78 1.53 -3.72
C LEU A 22 8.37 2.42 -4.91
N GLY A 23 7.54 1.91 -5.84
CA GLY A 23 7.02 2.73 -6.94
C GLY A 23 6.20 3.93 -6.44
N MET A 24 5.36 3.72 -5.42
CA MET A 24 4.64 4.82 -4.75
C MET A 24 5.60 5.78 -4.04
N ALA A 25 6.61 5.25 -3.32
CA ALA A 25 7.62 6.06 -2.64
C ALA A 25 8.38 6.99 -3.60
N HIS A 26 8.74 6.49 -4.79
CA HIS A 26 9.36 7.32 -5.84
C HIS A 26 8.45 8.47 -6.28
N GLY A 27 7.16 8.23 -6.49
CA GLY A 27 6.20 9.29 -6.84
C GLY A 27 6.07 10.34 -5.74
N LEU A 28 5.93 9.90 -4.49
CA LEU A 28 5.81 10.79 -3.34
C LEU A 28 7.08 11.61 -3.10
N ALA A 29 8.26 11.00 -3.22
CA ALA A 29 9.55 11.68 -3.12
C ALA A 29 9.74 12.71 -4.25
N ALA A 30 9.40 12.36 -5.48
CA ALA A 30 9.45 13.27 -6.63
C ALA A 30 8.50 14.47 -6.47
N ALA A 31 7.39 14.32 -5.74
CA ALA A 31 6.47 15.40 -5.39
C ALA A 31 6.92 16.21 -4.16
N GLY A 32 8.04 15.87 -3.53
CA GLY A 32 8.69 16.62 -2.45
C GLY A 32 8.42 16.11 -1.03
N ALA A 33 7.78 14.93 -0.85
CA ALA A 33 7.58 14.36 0.47
C ALA A 33 8.88 13.75 1.03
N ALA A 34 9.10 13.90 2.34
CA ALA A 34 10.04 13.07 3.06
C ALA A 34 9.49 11.64 3.19
N ILE A 35 10.35 10.62 3.10
CA ILE A 35 9.93 9.23 3.01
C ILE A 35 10.50 8.40 4.15
N ALA A 36 9.62 7.73 4.90
CA ALA A 36 9.99 6.63 5.79
C ALA A 36 9.63 5.30 5.11
N ILE A 37 10.62 4.45 4.88
CA ILE A 37 10.45 3.10 4.38
C ILE A 37 10.40 2.16 5.57
N ALA A 38 9.35 1.35 5.64
CA ALA A 38 9.22 0.35 6.69
C ALA A 38 9.20 -1.07 6.12
N GLY A 39 9.99 -1.96 6.71
CA GLY A 39 10.09 -3.35 6.27
C GLY A 39 11.02 -4.19 7.15
N ARG A 40 11.07 -5.50 6.89
CA ARG A 40 11.88 -6.46 7.67
C ARG A 40 13.33 -6.58 7.17
N ASP A 41 13.53 -6.42 5.85
CA ASP A 41 14.82 -6.59 5.19
C ASP A 41 15.55 -5.24 5.15
N GLU A 42 16.54 -5.11 6.03
CA GLU A 42 17.32 -3.89 6.21
C GLU A 42 18.14 -3.55 4.97
N ALA A 43 18.85 -4.53 4.40
CA ALA A 43 19.69 -4.30 3.22
C ALA A 43 18.88 -3.86 1.99
N LYS A 44 17.68 -4.42 1.82
CA LYS A 44 16.74 -3.98 0.77
C LYS A 44 16.21 -2.57 1.07
N GLY A 45 15.97 -2.27 2.34
CA GLY A 45 15.56 -0.93 2.80
C GLY A 45 16.63 0.13 2.56
N GLU A 46 17.89 -0.14 2.85
CA GLU A 46 19.01 0.77 2.63
C GLU A 46 19.17 1.13 1.14
N ARG A 47 19.08 0.12 0.26
CA ARG A 47 19.12 0.35 -1.21
C ARG A 47 17.98 1.26 -1.66
N ALA A 48 16.77 1.00 -1.19
CA ALA A 48 15.60 1.81 -1.53
C ALA A 48 15.72 3.24 -0.98
N ALA A 49 16.21 3.42 0.26
CA ALA A 49 16.46 4.74 0.84
C ALA A 49 17.51 5.53 0.03
N ALA A 50 18.59 4.88 -0.41
CA ALA A 50 19.61 5.51 -1.25
C ALA A 50 19.07 5.92 -2.63
N GLU A 51 18.13 5.14 -3.21
CA GLU A 51 17.44 5.53 -4.45
C GLU A 51 16.55 6.77 -4.24
N LEU A 52 15.82 6.82 -3.13
CA LEU A 52 14.91 7.92 -2.83
C LEU A 52 15.64 9.21 -2.43
N ALA A 53 16.79 9.11 -1.79
CA ALA A 53 17.62 10.26 -1.45
C ALA A 53 18.05 11.09 -2.69
N LYS A 54 18.08 10.50 -3.88
CA LYS A 54 18.36 11.18 -5.15
C LYS A 54 17.34 12.28 -5.50
N TYR A 55 16.15 12.25 -4.89
CA TYR A 55 15.15 13.32 -5.05
C TYR A 55 15.42 14.55 -4.15
N GLY A 56 16.46 14.52 -3.31
CA GLY A 56 16.78 15.61 -2.41
C GLY A 56 15.85 15.74 -1.20
N VAL A 57 15.08 14.67 -0.89
CA VAL A 57 14.17 14.62 0.26
C VAL A 57 14.79 13.83 1.42
N ALA A 58 14.35 14.12 2.64
CA ALA A 58 14.74 13.34 3.80
C ALA A 58 14.19 11.91 3.69
N THR A 59 15.01 10.92 4.00
CA THR A 59 14.62 9.50 3.99
C THR A 59 14.99 8.84 5.32
N ALA A 60 14.12 7.95 5.79
CA ALA A 60 14.36 7.13 6.97
C ALA A 60 14.04 5.66 6.66
N LEU A 61 14.80 4.75 7.28
CA LEU A 61 14.51 3.34 7.28
C LEU A 61 14.02 2.94 8.68
N VAL A 62 12.88 2.26 8.74
CA VAL A 62 12.31 1.76 9.99
C VAL A 62 12.08 0.26 9.89
N GLN A 63 12.79 -0.51 10.70
CA GLN A 63 12.56 -1.95 10.79
C GLN A 63 11.21 -2.21 11.48
N VAL A 64 10.38 -3.07 10.89
CA VAL A 64 9.06 -3.43 11.40
C VAL A 64 8.68 -4.86 11.03
N ASP A 65 8.10 -5.57 11.98
CA ASP A 65 7.21 -6.69 11.70
C ASP A 65 5.77 -6.20 11.83
N VAL A 66 5.07 -6.10 10.70
CA VAL A 66 3.70 -5.58 10.67
C VAL A 66 2.68 -6.52 11.30
N THR A 67 3.05 -7.76 11.63
CA THR A 67 2.18 -8.71 12.34
C THR A 67 2.20 -8.51 13.86
N ASP A 68 3.10 -7.66 14.36
CA ASP A 68 3.19 -7.26 15.76
C ASP A 68 2.67 -5.82 15.94
N GLU A 69 1.63 -5.65 16.75
CA GLU A 69 1.01 -4.36 17.05
C GLU A 69 1.99 -3.37 17.70
N ALA A 70 2.83 -3.84 18.65
CA ALA A 70 3.81 -2.98 19.30
C ALA A 70 4.87 -2.50 18.31
N SER A 71 5.29 -3.37 17.37
CA SER A 71 6.19 -3.02 16.28
C SER A 71 5.56 -1.97 15.33
N CYS A 72 4.27 -2.11 15.00
CA CYS A 72 3.55 -1.12 14.18
C CYS A 72 3.50 0.24 14.87
N ARG A 73 3.19 0.29 16.16
CA ARG A 73 3.21 1.54 16.96
C ARG A 73 4.60 2.15 17.00
N GLY A 74 5.61 1.36 17.35
CA GLY A 74 6.99 1.81 17.40
C GLY A 74 7.51 2.33 16.05
N MET A 75 7.06 1.77 14.92
CA MET A 75 7.36 2.26 13.59
C MET A 75 6.81 3.67 13.35
N VAL A 76 5.57 3.93 13.73
CA VAL A 76 4.94 5.25 13.61
C VAL A 76 5.67 6.26 14.49
N ASP A 77 5.92 5.92 15.76
CA ASP A 77 6.60 6.80 16.72
C ASP A 77 8.03 7.15 16.25
N LYS A 78 8.79 6.16 15.75
CA LYS A 78 10.13 6.38 15.18
C LYS A 78 10.08 7.27 13.93
N THR A 79 9.06 7.12 13.10
CA THR A 79 8.88 8.00 11.93
C THR A 79 8.65 9.44 12.34
N VAL A 80 7.75 9.66 13.31
CA VAL A 80 7.45 11.01 13.82
C VAL A 80 8.68 11.61 14.54
N ALA A 81 9.38 10.81 15.35
CA ALA A 81 10.59 11.28 16.04
C ALA A 81 11.72 11.65 15.05
N GLY A 82 11.91 10.87 13.98
CA GLY A 82 12.99 11.08 13.01
C GLY A 82 12.70 12.14 11.96
N LEU A 83 11.45 12.27 11.51
CA LEU A 83 11.05 13.18 10.43
C LEU A 83 10.12 14.31 10.88
N GLY A 84 9.79 14.38 12.16
CA GLY A 84 9.07 15.49 12.79
C GLY A 84 7.55 15.41 12.72
N ARG A 85 6.96 14.62 11.83
CA ARG A 85 5.52 14.49 11.62
C ARG A 85 5.15 13.23 10.85
N LEU A 86 3.85 12.94 10.74
CA LEU A 86 3.31 11.93 9.84
C LEU A 86 2.05 12.49 9.15
N ASP A 87 2.09 12.62 7.83
CA ASP A 87 0.98 13.14 7.02
C ASP A 87 0.34 12.06 6.15
N ILE A 88 1.14 11.10 5.68
CA ILE A 88 0.73 10.12 4.67
C ILE A 88 1.14 8.74 5.17
N LEU A 89 0.18 7.81 5.24
CA LEU A 89 0.44 6.40 5.50
C LEU A 89 0.03 5.55 4.29
N VAL A 90 0.97 4.77 3.77
CA VAL A 90 0.71 3.77 2.72
C VAL A 90 0.81 2.37 3.32
N ASN A 91 -0.32 1.72 3.56
CA ASN A 91 -0.41 0.34 3.99
C ASN A 91 -0.29 -0.58 2.77
N ASN A 92 0.95 -0.97 2.45
CA ASN A 92 1.27 -1.77 1.27
C ASN A 92 1.83 -3.16 1.61
N ALA A 93 2.35 -3.38 2.82
CA ALA A 93 2.83 -4.70 3.23
C ALA A 93 1.77 -5.79 3.00
N GLY A 94 2.19 -6.91 2.42
CA GLY A 94 1.26 -8.01 2.14
C GLY A 94 1.95 -9.24 1.57
N ILE A 95 1.29 -10.38 1.78
CA ILE A 95 1.71 -11.70 1.29
C ILE A 95 0.53 -12.40 0.61
N ASN A 96 0.84 -13.42 -0.17
CA ASN A 96 -0.14 -14.37 -0.68
C ASN A 96 0.39 -15.80 -0.52
N ILE A 97 -0.41 -16.66 0.09
CA ILE A 97 -0.20 -18.10 0.12
C ILE A 97 -1.18 -18.70 -0.88
N ARG A 98 -0.66 -19.40 -1.91
CA ARG A 98 -1.48 -20.00 -2.97
C ARG A 98 -1.72 -21.47 -2.68
N LYS A 99 -2.96 -21.79 -2.35
CA LYS A 99 -3.44 -23.17 -2.12
C LYS A 99 -4.92 -23.26 -2.52
N GLN A 100 -5.40 -24.45 -2.80
CA GLN A 100 -6.84 -24.70 -2.91
C GLN A 100 -7.49 -24.49 -1.53
N PRO A 101 -8.76 -24.07 -1.44
CA PRO A 101 -9.41 -23.78 -0.15
C PRO A 101 -9.35 -24.92 0.85
N GLN A 102 -9.53 -26.16 0.42
CA GLN A 102 -9.50 -27.36 1.27
C GLN A 102 -8.10 -27.67 1.81
N ASP A 103 -7.03 -27.15 1.19
CA ASP A 103 -5.64 -27.37 1.58
C ASP A 103 -5.09 -26.27 2.50
N TYR A 104 -5.90 -25.23 2.77
CA TYR A 104 -5.53 -24.18 3.70
C TYR A 104 -5.61 -24.67 5.14
N THR A 105 -4.57 -24.39 5.91
CA THR A 105 -4.64 -24.46 7.37
C THR A 105 -5.17 -23.14 7.95
N LEU A 106 -5.70 -23.19 9.18
CA LEU A 106 -6.05 -21.95 9.89
C LEU A 106 -4.81 -21.07 10.20
N ALA A 107 -3.62 -21.66 10.26
CA ALA A 107 -2.37 -20.91 10.39
C ALA A 107 -2.05 -20.12 9.12
N ASP A 108 -2.15 -20.75 7.94
CA ASP A 108 -1.99 -20.04 6.66
C ASP A 108 -3.01 -18.88 6.52
N TRP A 109 -4.27 -19.17 6.88
CA TRP A 109 -5.34 -18.18 6.86
C TRP A 109 -5.00 -16.98 7.74
N ARG A 110 -4.66 -17.21 9.01
CA ARG A 110 -4.30 -16.16 9.96
C ARG A 110 -3.09 -15.37 9.49
N GLN A 111 -2.03 -16.06 9.04
CA GLN A 111 -0.83 -15.40 8.55
C GLN A 111 -1.12 -14.39 7.43
N VAL A 112 -2.00 -14.73 6.48
CA VAL A 112 -2.39 -13.82 5.40
C VAL A 112 -3.24 -12.67 5.92
N LEU A 113 -4.24 -12.95 6.78
CA LEU A 113 -5.11 -11.93 7.35
C LEU A 113 -4.33 -10.95 8.24
N ASP A 114 -3.47 -11.47 9.11
CA ASP A 114 -2.68 -10.65 10.03
C ASP A 114 -1.71 -9.76 9.27
N THR A 115 -1.04 -10.29 8.23
CA THR A 115 -0.11 -9.49 7.43
C THR A 115 -0.80 -8.46 6.53
N ASN A 116 -1.95 -8.79 5.93
CA ASN A 116 -2.55 -7.95 4.88
C ASN A 116 -3.63 -7.00 5.40
N LEU A 117 -4.38 -7.39 6.43
CA LEU A 117 -5.55 -6.65 6.90
C LEU A 117 -5.37 -6.14 8.33
N THR A 118 -5.07 -7.04 9.29
CA THR A 118 -4.89 -6.66 10.69
C THR A 118 -3.77 -5.63 10.83
N SER A 119 -2.65 -5.83 10.12
CA SER A 119 -1.53 -4.89 10.11
C SER A 119 -1.91 -3.50 9.60
N ALA A 120 -2.70 -3.44 8.53
CA ALA A 120 -3.14 -2.16 7.96
C ALA A 120 -4.02 -1.38 8.94
N PHE A 121 -4.88 -2.09 9.69
CA PHE A 121 -5.64 -1.49 10.79
C PHE A 121 -4.74 -1.01 11.92
N ALA A 122 -3.80 -1.85 12.39
CA ALA A 122 -2.87 -1.50 13.47
C ALA A 122 -2.03 -0.26 13.12
N CYS A 123 -1.48 -0.21 11.90
CA CYS A 123 -0.73 0.95 11.42
C CYS A 123 -1.60 2.21 11.32
N ALA A 124 -2.83 2.10 10.79
CA ALA A 124 -3.76 3.22 10.70
C ALA A 124 -4.19 3.72 12.08
N HIS A 125 -4.44 2.81 13.03
CA HIS A 125 -4.78 3.12 14.42
C HIS A 125 -3.63 3.85 15.12
N ALA A 126 -2.39 3.38 14.94
CA ALA A 126 -1.20 4.05 15.48
C ALA A 126 -0.94 5.43 14.87
N ALA A 127 -1.21 5.60 13.57
CA ALA A 127 -1.02 6.86 12.85
C ALA A 127 -2.07 7.93 13.20
N TYR A 128 -3.30 7.52 13.54
CA TYR A 128 -4.44 8.41 13.76
C TYR A 128 -4.17 9.56 14.74
N PRO A 129 -3.64 9.34 15.98
CA PRO A 129 -3.41 10.44 16.92
C PRO A 129 -2.42 11.47 16.39
N HIS A 130 -1.38 11.03 15.69
CA HIS A 130 -0.37 11.91 15.10
C HIS A 130 -0.93 12.73 13.94
N MET A 131 -1.71 12.11 13.06
CA MET A 131 -2.38 12.80 11.95
C MET A 131 -3.40 13.81 12.45
N LYS A 132 -4.21 13.43 13.45
CA LYS A 132 -5.18 14.34 14.07
C LYS A 132 -4.50 15.54 14.72
N ALA A 133 -3.41 15.35 15.45
CA ALA A 133 -2.62 16.42 16.05
C ALA A 133 -1.98 17.34 15.00
N ALA A 134 -1.64 16.80 13.81
CA ALA A 134 -1.12 17.56 12.68
C ALA A 134 -2.21 18.31 11.86
N GLY A 135 -3.49 18.18 12.24
CA GLY A 135 -4.63 18.82 11.57
C GLY A 135 -5.18 18.06 10.36
N GLY A 136 -4.80 16.81 10.18
CA GLY A 136 -5.29 15.92 9.11
C GLY A 136 -4.23 14.95 8.59
N GLY A 137 -4.64 14.07 7.67
CA GLY A 137 -3.74 13.08 7.09
C GLY A 137 -4.36 12.32 5.91
N LYS A 138 -3.54 11.52 5.24
CA LYS A 138 -3.92 10.70 4.09
C LYS A 138 -3.51 9.25 4.34
N ILE A 139 -4.46 8.33 4.27
CA ILE A 139 -4.20 6.89 4.40
C ILE A 139 -4.54 6.21 3.07
N ILE A 140 -3.56 5.53 2.50
CA ILE A 140 -3.67 4.79 1.24
C ILE A 140 -3.48 3.32 1.54
N ASN A 141 -4.54 2.53 1.44
CA ASN A 141 -4.52 1.10 1.66
C ASN A 141 -4.40 0.35 0.33
N ILE A 142 -3.50 -0.62 0.23
CA ILE A 142 -3.32 -1.37 -1.00
C ILE A 142 -4.20 -2.62 -0.99
N GLY A 143 -5.27 -2.54 -1.78
CA GLY A 143 -6.15 -3.66 -2.12
C GLY A 143 -5.56 -4.55 -3.22
N SER A 144 -6.42 -5.03 -4.11
CA SER A 144 -6.08 -5.87 -5.26
C SER A 144 -7.29 -5.99 -6.18
N MET A 145 -7.12 -6.53 -7.39
CA MET A 145 -8.24 -7.06 -8.16
C MET A 145 -9.03 -8.13 -7.39
N MET A 146 -8.36 -8.83 -6.46
CA MET A 146 -9.03 -9.79 -5.55
C MET A 146 -9.91 -9.11 -4.48
N SER A 147 -9.94 -7.79 -4.43
CA SER A 147 -10.96 -7.05 -3.67
C SER A 147 -12.32 -7.03 -4.38
N LEU A 148 -12.35 -7.30 -5.68
CA LEU A 148 -13.52 -7.30 -6.55
C LEU A 148 -13.88 -8.70 -7.06
N PHE A 149 -12.84 -9.52 -7.32
CA PHE A 149 -12.99 -10.84 -7.93
C PHE A 149 -12.47 -11.94 -7.01
N GLY A 150 -12.98 -13.15 -7.18
CA GLY A 150 -12.46 -14.36 -6.54
C GLY A 150 -11.30 -14.97 -7.35
N ALA A 151 -10.45 -15.73 -6.65
CA ALA A 151 -9.48 -16.63 -7.26
C ALA A 151 -9.46 -17.94 -6.46
N SER A 152 -9.64 -19.08 -7.15
CA SER A 152 -9.81 -20.41 -6.52
C SER A 152 -8.62 -20.83 -5.64
N PHE A 153 -7.45 -20.26 -5.87
CA PHE A 153 -6.18 -20.59 -5.18
C PHE A 153 -5.70 -19.51 -4.21
N ALA A 154 -6.56 -18.54 -3.84
CA ALA A 154 -6.15 -17.39 -3.05
C ALA A 154 -7.24 -16.91 -2.07
N VAL A 155 -7.92 -17.86 -1.39
CA VAL A 155 -9.10 -17.57 -0.56
C VAL A 155 -8.80 -16.56 0.56
N ALA A 156 -7.72 -16.76 1.33
CA ALA A 156 -7.34 -15.85 2.42
C ALA A 156 -6.89 -14.48 1.89
N TYR A 157 -6.17 -14.46 0.76
CA TYR A 157 -5.76 -13.23 0.11
C TYR A 157 -6.96 -12.41 -0.36
N ALA A 158 -7.93 -13.05 -1.05
CA ALA A 158 -9.14 -12.39 -1.51
C ALA A 158 -9.96 -11.83 -0.33
N ALA A 159 -10.13 -12.62 0.74
CA ALA A 159 -10.80 -12.17 1.96
C ALA A 159 -10.09 -10.94 2.57
N SER A 160 -8.75 -11.01 2.70
CA SER A 160 -7.96 -9.88 3.24
C SER A 160 -8.10 -8.61 2.38
N LYS A 161 -8.05 -8.76 1.05
CA LYS A 161 -8.11 -7.62 0.13
C LYS A 161 -9.53 -7.06 -0.04
N GLY A 162 -10.57 -7.89 0.09
CA GLY A 162 -11.95 -7.43 0.26
C GLY A 162 -12.15 -6.65 1.56
N GLY A 163 -11.59 -7.18 2.67
CA GLY A 163 -11.59 -6.53 3.98
C GLY A 163 -10.92 -5.15 3.96
N ILE A 164 -9.81 -4.99 3.23
CA ILE A 164 -9.13 -3.69 3.05
C ILE A 164 -10.09 -2.62 2.50
N VAL A 165 -10.91 -2.95 1.52
CA VAL A 165 -11.86 -1.99 0.94
C VAL A 165 -12.91 -1.57 1.96
N GLN A 166 -13.50 -2.51 2.69
CA GLN A 166 -14.52 -2.19 3.68
C GLN A 166 -13.94 -1.48 4.90
N MET A 167 -12.76 -1.89 5.35
CA MET A 167 -12.04 -1.17 6.41
C MET A 167 -11.75 0.28 5.99
N SER A 168 -11.29 0.51 4.75
CA SER A 168 -11.04 1.86 4.24
C SER A 168 -12.28 2.73 4.28
N ARG A 169 -13.44 2.20 3.89
CA ARG A 169 -14.73 2.91 3.95
C ARG A 169 -15.14 3.26 5.38
N ALA A 170 -15.00 2.30 6.31
CA ALA A 170 -15.34 2.51 7.71
C ALA A 170 -14.45 3.59 8.35
N LEU A 171 -13.13 3.52 8.13
CA LEU A 171 -12.18 4.52 8.64
C LEU A 171 -12.41 5.89 8.00
N ALA A 172 -12.72 5.95 6.70
CA ALA A 172 -13.03 7.18 5.99
C ALA A 172 -14.23 7.91 6.63
N THR A 173 -15.32 7.19 6.89
CA THR A 173 -16.52 7.78 7.52
C THR A 173 -16.26 8.23 8.96
N ALA A 174 -15.46 7.47 9.71
CA ALA A 174 -15.16 7.79 11.11
C ALA A 174 -14.26 9.02 11.26
N TRP A 175 -13.25 9.17 10.37
CA TRP A 175 -12.16 10.13 10.53
C TRP A 175 -12.22 11.34 9.59
N ALA A 176 -13.22 11.42 8.71
CA ALA A 176 -13.41 12.57 7.82
C ALA A 176 -13.55 13.90 8.60
N LYS A 177 -14.20 13.89 9.77
CA LYS A 177 -14.33 15.06 10.65
C LYS A 177 -13.00 15.56 11.21
N ASP A 178 -12.00 14.69 11.28
CA ASP A 178 -10.64 15.01 11.74
C ASP A 178 -9.72 15.34 10.55
N ASN A 179 -10.29 15.59 9.35
CA ASN A 179 -9.58 15.88 8.11
C ASN A 179 -8.61 14.76 7.69
N ILE A 180 -8.98 13.49 7.95
CA ILE A 180 -8.20 12.32 7.54
C ILE A 180 -8.97 11.60 6.42
N GLN A 181 -8.40 11.57 5.21
CA GLN A 181 -8.94 10.86 4.08
C GLN A 181 -8.34 9.46 4.01
N VAL A 182 -9.19 8.45 3.84
CA VAL A 182 -8.78 7.04 3.75
C VAL A 182 -9.32 6.43 2.48
N ASN A 183 -8.41 5.98 1.60
CA ASN A 183 -8.77 5.40 0.32
C ASN A 183 -8.04 4.08 0.07
N ALA A 184 -8.61 3.24 -0.78
CA ALA A 184 -7.97 2.02 -1.25
C ALA A 184 -7.55 2.16 -2.71
N VAL A 185 -6.34 1.70 -3.04
CA VAL A 185 -5.88 1.50 -4.42
C VAL A 185 -5.95 0.01 -4.73
N LEU A 186 -6.51 -0.34 -5.89
CA LEU A 186 -6.67 -1.72 -6.33
C LEU A 186 -5.75 -1.98 -7.54
N PRO A 187 -4.49 -2.40 -7.31
CA PRO A 187 -3.58 -2.69 -8.41
C PRO A 187 -4.06 -3.87 -9.24
N GLY A 188 -3.88 -3.77 -10.55
CA GLY A 188 -3.94 -4.90 -11.46
C GLY A 188 -2.71 -5.80 -11.34
N TRP A 189 -2.33 -6.44 -12.44
CA TRP A 189 -1.14 -7.28 -12.49
C TRP A 189 0.11 -6.42 -12.70
N ILE A 190 0.78 -6.10 -11.59
CA ILE A 190 2.01 -5.29 -11.57
C ILE A 190 3.23 -6.21 -11.49
N ASP A 191 4.28 -5.94 -12.27
CA ASP A 191 5.51 -6.71 -12.29
C ASP A 191 6.34 -6.46 -11.01
N THR A 192 6.23 -7.38 -10.07
CA THR A 192 6.87 -7.37 -8.75
C THR A 192 7.42 -8.75 -8.44
N ASP A 193 8.25 -8.89 -7.39
CA ASP A 193 8.74 -10.19 -6.94
C ASP A 193 7.59 -11.19 -6.65
N LEU A 194 6.48 -10.69 -6.06
CA LEU A 194 5.29 -11.50 -5.77
C LEU A 194 4.65 -12.07 -7.05
N THR A 195 4.53 -11.27 -8.09
CA THR A 195 3.87 -11.66 -9.35
C THR A 195 4.82 -12.39 -10.29
N ARG A 196 6.14 -12.16 -10.19
CA ARG A 196 7.15 -12.99 -10.89
C ARG A 196 7.12 -14.43 -10.40
N ARG A 197 7.00 -14.63 -9.07
CA ARG A 197 6.78 -15.98 -8.51
C ARG A 197 5.48 -16.59 -9.02
N ALA A 198 4.38 -15.82 -9.05
CA ALA A 198 3.11 -16.30 -9.60
C ALA A 198 3.23 -16.76 -11.06
N ARG A 199 3.97 -16.00 -11.90
CA ARG A 199 4.21 -16.39 -13.30
C ARG A 199 5.01 -17.67 -13.44
N ALA A 200 5.92 -17.94 -12.51
CA ALA A 200 6.69 -19.19 -12.50
C ALA A 200 5.87 -20.40 -12.02
N GLU A 201 4.95 -20.17 -11.06
CA GLU A 201 4.14 -21.22 -10.43
C GLU A 201 2.89 -21.59 -11.21
N VAL A 202 2.29 -20.63 -11.95
CA VAL A 202 1.00 -20.82 -12.64
C VAL A 202 1.19 -20.80 -14.15
N SER A 203 1.07 -21.98 -14.75
CA SER A 203 1.16 -22.13 -16.22
C SER A 203 0.08 -21.31 -16.93
N GLY A 204 0.42 -20.64 -18.00
CA GLY A 204 -0.51 -19.82 -18.80
C GLY A 204 -0.89 -18.46 -18.19
N LEU A 205 -0.45 -18.15 -16.95
CA LEU A 205 -0.80 -16.90 -16.27
C LEU A 205 -0.44 -15.66 -17.09
N ASN A 206 0.76 -15.64 -17.70
CA ASN A 206 1.21 -14.51 -18.50
C ASN A 206 0.26 -14.23 -19.69
N ALA A 207 -0.09 -15.25 -20.44
CA ALA A 207 -0.97 -15.13 -21.59
C ALA A 207 -2.39 -14.67 -21.15
N MET A 208 -2.90 -15.25 -20.08
CA MET A 208 -4.21 -14.88 -19.51
C MET A 208 -4.24 -13.42 -19.07
N VAL A 209 -3.20 -12.94 -18.37
CA VAL A 209 -3.09 -11.54 -17.92
C VAL A 209 -3.05 -10.60 -19.11
N LEU A 210 -2.22 -10.89 -20.13
CA LEU A 210 -2.12 -10.05 -21.34
C LEU A 210 -3.43 -10.04 -22.14
N MET A 211 -4.13 -11.18 -22.22
CA MET A 211 -5.40 -11.27 -22.93
C MET A 211 -6.51 -10.47 -22.22
N ARG A 212 -6.59 -10.59 -20.90
CA ARG A 212 -7.65 -9.96 -20.10
C ARG A 212 -7.38 -8.49 -19.77
N THR A 213 -6.13 -8.02 -19.87
CA THR A 213 -5.82 -6.61 -19.61
C THR A 213 -5.93 -5.80 -20.90
N PRO A 214 -6.88 -4.85 -21.05
CA PRO A 214 -7.03 -4.04 -22.28
C PRO A 214 -5.75 -3.30 -22.68
N ALA A 215 -4.96 -2.83 -21.72
CA ALA A 215 -3.66 -2.20 -21.96
C ALA A 215 -2.59 -3.14 -22.54
N ARG A 216 -2.86 -4.45 -22.64
CA ARG A 216 -2.00 -5.50 -23.24
C ARG A 216 -0.60 -5.57 -22.66
N ARG A 217 -0.43 -5.16 -21.43
CA ARG A 217 0.85 -5.24 -20.70
C ARG A 217 0.63 -5.51 -19.22
N TRP A 218 1.67 -5.98 -18.57
CA TRP A 218 1.78 -5.88 -17.12
C TRP A 218 1.99 -4.42 -16.75
N GLY A 219 1.42 -4.02 -15.62
CA GLY A 219 1.80 -2.77 -14.99
C GLY A 219 3.20 -2.85 -14.39
N THR A 220 3.78 -1.70 -14.12
CA THR A 220 5.06 -1.55 -13.44
C THR A 220 4.87 -0.84 -12.11
N PRO A 221 5.80 -0.93 -11.15
CA PRO A 221 5.74 -0.13 -9.92
C PRO A 221 5.55 1.37 -10.17
N SER A 222 6.11 1.92 -11.25
CA SER A 222 5.96 3.34 -11.61
C SER A 222 4.54 3.72 -12.03
N ASP A 223 3.71 2.78 -12.51
CA ASP A 223 2.30 3.04 -12.80
C ASP A 223 1.50 3.38 -11.53
N MET A 224 2.05 3.07 -10.33
CA MET A 224 1.43 3.38 -9.04
C MET A 224 1.81 4.77 -8.50
N ALA A 225 2.81 5.44 -9.09
CA ALA A 225 3.31 6.72 -8.58
C ALA A 225 2.26 7.83 -8.65
N GLY A 226 1.58 7.98 -9.79
CA GLY A 226 0.61 9.05 -10.01
C GLY A 226 -0.58 9.01 -9.05
N ILE A 227 -1.16 7.82 -8.83
CA ILE A 227 -2.28 7.66 -7.91
C ILE A 227 -1.85 7.90 -6.45
N ALA A 228 -0.61 7.53 -6.08
CA ALA A 228 -0.07 7.82 -4.76
C ALA A 228 0.02 9.33 -4.52
N VAL A 229 0.55 10.08 -5.48
CA VAL A 229 0.65 11.55 -5.39
C VAL A 229 -0.73 12.20 -5.32
N LEU A 230 -1.68 11.78 -6.15
CA LEU A 230 -3.06 12.28 -6.11
C LEU A 230 -3.65 12.10 -4.72
N LEU A 231 -3.64 10.87 -4.20
CA LEU A 231 -4.29 10.53 -2.92
C LEU A 231 -3.56 11.09 -1.69
N ALA A 232 -2.28 11.40 -1.81
CA ALA A 232 -1.45 12.00 -0.76
C ALA A 232 -1.55 13.53 -0.70
N SER A 233 -2.02 14.17 -1.77
CA SER A 233 -1.99 15.63 -1.93
C SER A 233 -3.33 16.30 -1.64
N SER A 234 -3.34 17.65 -1.63
CA SER A 234 -4.56 18.43 -1.48
C SER A 234 -5.52 18.30 -2.67
N ALA A 235 -5.05 17.78 -3.82
CA ALA A 235 -5.92 17.47 -4.96
C ALA A 235 -7.00 16.42 -4.65
N SER A 236 -6.86 15.67 -3.53
CA SER A 236 -7.80 14.66 -3.08
C SER A 236 -8.46 14.98 -1.73
N ASP A 237 -8.50 16.23 -1.29
CA ASP A 237 -9.07 16.58 0.03
C ASP A 237 -10.55 16.21 0.17
N PHE A 238 -11.27 16.10 -0.94
CA PHE A 238 -12.68 15.67 -0.96
C PHE A 238 -12.87 14.22 -1.47
N VAL A 239 -11.79 13.45 -1.59
CA VAL A 239 -11.81 12.04 -2.01
C VAL A 239 -11.52 11.16 -0.80
N THR A 240 -12.54 10.49 -0.27
CA THR A 240 -12.40 9.57 0.86
C THR A 240 -13.37 8.39 0.74
N GLY A 241 -13.00 7.22 1.25
CA GLY A 241 -13.82 6.01 1.24
C GLY A 241 -13.92 5.31 -0.14
N THR A 242 -13.12 5.74 -1.12
CA THR A 242 -13.16 5.15 -2.46
C THR A 242 -12.16 3.99 -2.61
N ALA A 243 -12.46 3.10 -3.59
CA ALA A 243 -11.58 2.03 -4.02
C ALA A 243 -11.28 2.22 -5.51
N ILE A 244 -10.04 2.57 -5.84
CA ILE A 244 -9.63 3.02 -7.19
C ILE A 244 -8.81 1.93 -7.87
N PRO A 245 -9.33 1.30 -8.95
CA PRO A 245 -8.55 0.40 -9.78
C PRO A 245 -7.43 1.14 -10.53
N VAL A 246 -6.22 0.54 -10.51
CA VAL A 246 -5.07 0.96 -11.32
C VAL A 246 -4.52 -0.30 -11.98
N ASP A 247 -5.17 -0.72 -13.06
CA ASP A 247 -5.15 -2.11 -13.53
C ASP A 247 -5.08 -2.29 -15.06
N GLY A 248 -4.89 -1.21 -15.80
CA GLY A 248 -4.85 -1.25 -17.27
C GLY A 248 -6.19 -1.66 -17.92
N GLY A 249 -7.30 -1.48 -17.19
CA GLY A 249 -8.65 -1.81 -17.64
C GLY A 249 -9.09 -3.25 -17.31
N TYR A 250 -8.29 -4.00 -16.53
CA TYR A 250 -8.58 -5.40 -16.19
C TYR A 250 -9.97 -5.59 -15.54
N ALA A 251 -10.37 -4.68 -14.67
CA ALA A 251 -11.66 -4.75 -13.98
C ALA A 251 -12.84 -4.22 -14.81
N ALA A 252 -12.57 -3.44 -15.86
CA ALA A 252 -13.60 -2.86 -16.73
C ALA A 252 -14.03 -3.83 -17.85
N GLN A 253 -13.21 -4.84 -18.14
CA GLN A 253 -13.51 -5.83 -19.17
C GLN A 253 -14.38 -6.96 -18.56
N GLY A 254 -15.59 -7.11 -19.14
CA GLY A 254 -16.53 -8.21 -18.85
C GLY A 254 -16.13 -9.53 -19.51
#